data_459a70d43b7af3f780d4706cb835d592
#
_entry.id   459a70d43b7af3f780d4706cb835d592
#
_cell.length_a   1.000
_cell.length_b   1.000
_cell.length_c   1.000
_cell.angle_alpha   90.00
_cell.angle_beta   90.00
_cell.angle_gamma   90.00
#
_symmetry.space_group_name_H-M   'P 1'
#
loop_
_entity.id
_entity.type
_entity.pdbx_description
1 polymer ?
#
loop_
_entity_poly.entity_id
_entity_poly.type
_entity_poly.pdbx_seq_one_letter_code
_entity_poly.pdbx_strand_id
1 'polypeptide(L)'
;MLKQASVAESYDRYYGSGLYDARYPRPNPSTYRSALRLASTASRVLDFGAGSGRYTLPLLYSTDSFLCAYDISVDACRALEAHVSAAGVSSKRLLVTPDLDAACAAGPYDLVLALFGVLSHIERPEDRMMILNSIRSMLTCEGLFLITVPNAFRRFPLHASPDGHVSGNRGICSHRASMRRYFPWPRLVTYRHYIENARRPFPYYLFSPRELTSELSAAGFFIEILESDSILPERRLVGNSLLEPVDNVLRRFLPSWAGYGLRAVCRAGPQ
;
A
#
# COMPACT_ATOMS: atom_id res chain seq x y z
N MET A 1 7.43 14.00 15.25
CA MET A 1 8.37 12.92 15.56
C MET A 1 7.79 11.85 16.52
N LEU A 2 7.24 12.17 17.70
CA LEU A 2 6.72 11.17 18.67
C LEU A 2 5.61 10.24 18.13
N LYS A 3 4.72 10.69 17.21
CA LYS A 3 3.67 9.84 16.65
C LYS A 3 4.18 8.83 15.61
N GLN A 4 5.21 9.16 14.85
CA GLN A 4 5.82 8.22 13.89
C GLN A 4 6.54 7.07 14.59
N ALA A 5 7.23 7.33 15.70
CA ALA A 5 7.85 6.28 16.51
C ALA A 5 6.82 5.27 17.04
N SER A 6 5.63 5.73 17.47
CA SER A 6 4.56 4.83 17.94
C SER A 6 3.93 3.99 16.83
N VAL A 7 3.90 4.50 15.60
CA VAL A 7 3.41 3.76 14.42
C VAL A 7 4.42 2.69 14.03
N ALA A 8 5.71 3.03 13.93
CA ALA A 8 6.78 2.07 13.66
C ALA A 8 6.78 0.91 14.66
N GLU A 9 6.71 1.21 15.98
CA GLU A 9 6.63 0.18 17.04
C GLU A 9 5.40 -0.73 16.87
N SER A 10 4.25 -0.19 16.48
CA SER A 10 3.05 -0.99 16.24
C SER A 10 3.22 -1.93 15.07
N TYR A 11 3.91 -1.49 14.02
CA TYR A 11 4.25 -2.31 12.86
C TYR A 11 5.32 -3.35 13.18
N ASP A 12 6.39 -3.00 13.92
CA ASP A 12 7.39 -3.96 14.37
C ASP A 12 6.74 -5.17 15.06
N ARG A 13 5.86 -4.91 16.03
CA ARG A 13 5.12 -5.98 16.70
C ARG A 13 4.18 -6.75 15.77
N TYR A 14 3.58 -6.07 14.78
CA TYR A 14 2.67 -6.72 13.83
C TYR A 14 3.41 -7.67 12.91
N TYR A 15 4.58 -7.29 12.42
CA TYR A 15 5.43 -8.16 11.60
C TYR A 15 6.11 -9.24 12.46
N GLY A 16 6.70 -8.87 13.58
CA GLY A 16 7.36 -9.80 14.50
C GLY A 16 6.45 -10.92 15.02
N SER A 17 5.12 -10.66 15.12
CA SER A 17 4.14 -11.68 15.51
C SER A 17 3.75 -12.65 14.40
N GLY A 18 4.17 -12.44 13.15
CA GLY A 18 3.76 -13.22 11.97
C GLY A 18 2.30 -13.04 11.55
N LEU A 19 1.53 -12.19 12.23
CA LEU A 19 0.10 -11.98 11.93
C LEU A 19 -0.11 -11.32 10.58
N TYR A 20 0.83 -10.48 10.13
CA TYR A 20 0.75 -9.86 8.82
C TYR A 20 0.79 -10.91 7.71
N ASP A 21 1.77 -11.79 7.72
CA ASP A 21 1.98 -12.82 6.71
C ASP A 21 0.85 -13.85 6.69
N ALA A 22 0.39 -14.25 7.87
CA ALA A 22 -0.78 -15.13 7.99
C ALA A 22 -2.05 -14.50 7.41
N ARG A 23 -2.20 -13.18 7.50
CA ARG A 23 -3.37 -12.45 7.00
C ARG A 23 -3.29 -12.12 5.52
N TYR A 24 -2.08 -11.86 5.01
CA TYR A 24 -1.83 -11.39 3.65
C TYR A 24 -0.71 -12.21 2.97
N PRO A 25 -0.91 -13.53 2.79
CA PRO A 25 0.15 -14.45 2.34
C PRO A 25 0.56 -14.25 0.87
N ARG A 26 -0.23 -13.51 0.11
CA ARG A 26 0.02 -13.28 -1.34
C ARG A 26 -0.35 -11.85 -1.73
N PRO A 27 0.30 -11.29 -2.78
CA PRO A 27 -0.07 -9.99 -3.31
C PRO A 27 -1.49 -10.00 -3.92
N ASN A 28 -2.09 -8.81 -4.02
CA ASN A 28 -3.28 -8.62 -4.86
C ASN A 28 -2.92 -8.96 -6.31
N PRO A 29 -3.63 -9.89 -6.97
CA PRO A 29 -3.23 -10.36 -8.30
C PRO A 29 -3.21 -9.25 -9.36
N SER A 30 -4.16 -8.31 -9.29
CA SER A 30 -4.25 -7.20 -10.23
C SER A 30 -3.11 -6.19 -10.04
N THR A 31 -2.84 -5.82 -8.79
CA THR A 31 -1.73 -4.92 -8.44
C THR A 31 -0.39 -5.54 -8.77
N TYR A 32 -0.22 -6.83 -8.47
CA TYR A 32 1.01 -7.55 -8.79
C TYR A 32 1.28 -7.59 -10.31
N ARG A 33 0.26 -7.87 -11.14
CA ARG A 33 0.43 -7.81 -12.61
C ARG A 33 0.86 -6.43 -13.10
N SER A 34 0.30 -5.36 -12.53
CA SER A 34 0.72 -4.01 -12.88
C SER A 34 2.15 -3.72 -12.43
N ALA A 35 2.50 -4.08 -11.20
CA ALA A 35 3.86 -3.92 -10.69
C ALA A 35 4.87 -4.72 -11.52
N LEU A 36 4.57 -6.00 -11.83
CA LEU A 36 5.42 -6.86 -12.65
C LEU A 36 5.64 -6.29 -14.04
N ARG A 37 4.56 -5.84 -14.71
CA ARG A 37 4.66 -5.24 -16.06
C ARG A 37 5.57 -4.02 -16.06
N LEU A 38 5.47 -3.15 -15.07
CA LEU A 38 6.31 -1.96 -14.97
C LEU A 38 7.75 -2.31 -14.57
N ALA A 39 7.92 -3.22 -13.62
CA ALA A 39 9.23 -3.67 -13.15
C ALA A 39 10.01 -4.43 -14.23
N SER A 40 9.34 -5.13 -15.16
CA SER A 40 10.01 -5.88 -16.24
C SER A 40 10.78 -5.00 -17.22
N THR A 41 10.50 -3.70 -17.26
CA THR A 41 11.23 -2.71 -18.09
C THR A 41 12.11 -1.77 -17.29
N ALA A 42 12.08 -1.86 -15.96
CA ALA A 42 12.83 -1.03 -15.05
C ALA A 42 14.16 -1.71 -14.67
N SER A 43 15.25 -0.98 -14.68
CA SER A 43 16.54 -1.46 -14.19
C SER A 43 16.64 -1.41 -12.66
N ARG A 44 16.01 -0.39 -12.05
CA ARG A 44 16.04 -0.14 -10.60
C ARG A 44 14.63 0.13 -10.10
N VAL A 45 14.20 -0.64 -9.11
CA VAL A 45 12.86 -0.55 -8.50
C VAL A 45 13.00 -0.31 -7.00
N LEU A 46 12.25 0.66 -6.47
CA LEU A 46 12.07 0.85 -5.03
C LEU A 46 10.68 0.34 -4.63
N ASP A 47 10.63 -0.60 -3.70
CA ASP A 47 9.40 -0.97 -2.98
C ASP A 47 9.37 -0.17 -1.66
N PHE A 48 8.63 0.94 -1.66
CA PHE A 48 8.53 1.87 -0.54
C PHE A 48 7.41 1.42 0.40
N GLY A 49 7.78 0.99 1.59
CA GLY A 49 6.87 0.32 2.53
C GLY A 49 6.71 -1.16 2.17
N ALA A 50 7.83 -1.84 1.92
CA ALA A 50 7.88 -3.21 1.42
C ALA A 50 7.29 -4.26 2.39
N GLY A 51 7.22 -3.93 3.67
CA GLY A 51 6.82 -4.88 4.71
C GLY A 51 7.71 -6.11 4.73
N SER A 52 7.12 -7.28 4.94
CA SER A 52 7.80 -8.58 4.89
C SER A 52 8.06 -9.10 3.46
N GLY A 53 7.93 -8.23 2.44
CA GLY A 53 8.28 -8.56 1.05
C GLY A 53 7.16 -9.14 0.22
N ARG A 54 5.92 -8.88 0.56
CA ARG A 54 4.73 -9.39 -0.13
C ARG A 54 4.75 -9.17 -1.65
N TYR A 55 5.26 -8.03 -2.11
CA TYR A 55 5.46 -7.70 -3.52
C TYR A 55 6.92 -7.85 -3.93
N THR A 56 7.86 -7.46 -3.07
CA THR A 56 9.31 -7.54 -3.33
C THR A 56 9.75 -8.94 -3.70
N LEU A 57 9.39 -9.95 -2.91
CA LEU A 57 9.84 -11.33 -3.13
C LEU A 57 9.40 -11.88 -4.48
N PRO A 58 8.10 -11.85 -4.88
CA PRO A 58 7.69 -12.32 -6.20
C PRO A 58 8.25 -11.47 -7.35
N LEU A 59 8.52 -10.17 -7.18
CA LEU A 59 9.20 -9.36 -8.19
C LEU A 59 10.67 -9.75 -8.34
N LEU A 60 11.37 -10.06 -7.25
CA LEU A 60 12.76 -10.53 -7.27
C LEU A 60 12.92 -11.83 -8.06
N TYR A 61 11.92 -12.71 -8.03
CA TYR A 61 11.87 -13.93 -8.85
C TYR A 61 11.59 -13.68 -10.32
N SER A 62 10.76 -12.69 -10.61
CA SER A 62 10.14 -12.54 -11.93
C SER A 62 10.77 -11.48 -12.81
N THR A 63 11.76 -10.73 -12.30
CA THR A 63 12.45 -9.66 -13.03
C THR A 63 13.96 -9.72 -12.81
N ASP A 64 14.72 -9.06 -13.68
CA ASP A 64 16.17 -8.87 -13.53
C ASP A 64 16.55 -7.54 -12.89
N SER A 65 15.56 -6.74 -12.46
CA SER A 65 15.75 -5.44 -11.84
C SER A 65 16.55 -5.53 -10.54
N PHE A 66 17.31 -4.48 -10.24
CA PHE A 66 17.77 -4.25 -8.87
C PHE A 66 16.57 -3.77 -8.05
N LEU A 67 16.32 -4.40 -6.92
CA LEU A 67 15.24 -4.06 -6.00
C LEU A 67 15.82 -3.43 -4.73
N CYS A 68 15.30 -2.26 -4.35
CA CYS A 68 15.46 -1.71 -3.02
C CYS A 68 14.13 -1.87 -2.27
N ALA A 69 14.14 -2.56 -1.16
CA ALA A 69 12.98 -2.73 -0.29
C ALA A 69 13.19 -1.88 0.97
N TYR A 70 12.46 -0.79 1.04
CA TYR A 70 12.47 0.10 2.20
C TYR A 70 11.22 -0.12 3.05
N ASP A 71 11.38 -0.30 4.35
CA ASP A 71 10.28 -0.23 5.32
C ASP A 71 10.78 0.37 6.63
N ILE A 72 10.00 1.28 7.22
CA ILE A 72 10.36 1.91 8.50
C ILE A 72 10.44 0.90 9.67
N SER A 73 9.80 -0.26 9.53
CA SER A 73 9.83 -1.35 10.50
C SER A 73 11.07 -2.23 10.32
N VAL A 74 11.90 -2.26 11.32
CA VAL A 74 13.10 -3.13 11.34
C VAL A 74 12.70 -4.61 11.31
N ASP A 75 11.61 -4.97 11.99
CA ASP A 75 11.13 -6.35 12.03
C ASP A 75 10.52 -6.78 10.69
N ALA A 76 9.91 -5.84 9.94
CA ALA A 76 9.49 -6.10 8.56
C ALA A 76 10.69 -6.39 7.65
N CYS A 77 11.75 -5.59 7.74
CA CYS A 77 12.99 -5.82 6.99
C CYS A 77 13.62 -7.17 7.31
N ARG A 78 13.72 -7.53 8.59
CA ARG A 78 14.22 -8.85 9.03
C ARG A 78 13.37 -10.00 8.51
N ALA A 79 12.04 -9.85 8.54
CA ALA A 79 11.13 -10.85 8.00
C ALA A 79 11.34 -11.05 6.49
N LEU A 80 11.50 -9.95 5.73
CA LEU A 80 11.80 -10.02 4.30
C LEU A 80 13.12 -10.74 4.03
N GLU A 81 14.20 -10.41 4.75
CA GLU A 81 15.50 -11.08 4.61
C GLU A 81 15.39 -12.57 4.90
N ALA A 82 14.64 -12.96 5.94
CA ALA A 82 14.38 -14.33 6.27
C ALA A 82 13.60 -15.07 5.16
N HIS A 83 12.58 -14.41 4.57
CA HIS A 83 11.81 -14.98 3.45
C HIS A 83 12.69 -15.17 2.20
N VAL A 84 13.56 -14.21 1.87
CA VAL A 84 14.50 -14.30 0.73
C VAL A 84 15.47 -15.48 0.95
N SER A 85 16.01 -15.60 2.16
CA SER A 85 16.92 -16.69 2.53
C SER A 85 16.23 -18.06 2.45
N ALA A 86 15.03 -18.16 3.05
CA ALA A 86 14.26 -19.41 3.04
C ALA A 86 13.86 -19.84 1.63
N ALA A 87 13.65 -18.89 0.75
CA ALA A 87 13.30 -19.11 -0.65
C ALA A 87 14.51 -19.50 -1.52
N GLY A 88 15.74 -19.43 -1.00
CA GLY A 88 16.97 -19.73 -1.75
C GLY A 88 17.26 -18.76 -2.91
N VAL A 89 16.71 -17.55 -2.87
CA VAL A 89 16.90 -16.54 -3.91
C VAL A 89 18.18 -15.77 -3.66
N SER A 90 18.89 -15.47 -4.74
CA SER A 90 20.08 -14.62 -4.66
C SER A 90 19.72 -13.19 -4.25
N SER A 91 20.28 -12.75 -3.14
CA SER A 91 20.12 -11.37 -2.66
C SER A 91 21.02 -10.34 -3.38
N LYS A 92 21.83 -10.76 -4.37
CA LYS A 92 22.77 -9.86 -5.07
C LYS A 92 22.12 -8.65 -5.72
N ARG A 93 20.81 -8.74 -6.06
CA ARG A 93 20.03 -7.68 -6.67
C ARG A 93 19.01 -7.05 -5.70
N LEU A 94 19.19 -7.27 -4.40
CA LEU A 94 18.26 -6.78 -3.38
C LEU A 94 19.02 -6.01 -2.29
N LEU A 95 18.56 -4.79 -2.03
CA LEU A 95 18.88 -4.02 -0.82
C LEU A 95 17.64 -4.00 0.07
N VAL A 96 17.75 -4.45 1.30
CA VAL A 96 16.69 -4.31 2.31
C VAL A 96 17.18 -3.30 3.35
N THR A 97 16.39 -2.28 3.65
CA THR A 97 16.83 -1.23 4.57
C THR A 97 15.66 -0.55 5.30
N PRO A 98 15.77 -0.31 6.62
CA PRO A 98 14.86 0.57 7.35
C PRO A 98 15.30 2.05 7.29
N ASP A 99 16.42 2.35 6.66
CA ASP A 99 16.99 3.69 6.54
C ASP A 99 16.59 4.32 5.20
N LEU A 100 15.85 5.43 5.28
CA LEU A 100 15.40 6.16 4.09
C LEU A 100 16.59 6.79 3.34
N ASP A 101 17.61 7.25 4.03
CA ASP A 101 18.78 7.86 3.40
C ASP A 101 19.56 6.81 2.59
N ALA A 102 19.68 5.58 3.11
CA ALA A 102 20.25 4.47 2.36
C ALA A 102 19.40 4.11 1.12
N ALA A 103 18.08 4.12 1.24
CA ALA A 103 17.19 3.91 0.10
C ALA A 103 17.34 5.04 -0.94
N CYS A 104 17.44 6.30 -0.52
CA CYS A 104 17.70 7.44 -1.40
C CYS A 104 19.06 7.31 -2.12
N ALA A 105 20.11 6.94 -1.40
CA ALA A 105 21.45 6.78 -1.96
C ALA A 105 21.54 5.64 -2.99
N ALA A 106 20.68 4.63 -2.88
CA ALA A 106 20.59 3.52 -3.82
C ALA A 106 19.86 3.87 -5.13
N GLY A 107 19.24 5.05 -5.23
CA GLY A 107 18.59 5.57 -6.46
C GLY A 107 19.57 6.14 -7.49
N PRO A 108 19.08 6.87 -8.52
CA PRO A 108 17.65 7.05 -8.80
C PRO A 108 16.97 5.77 -9.32
N TYR A 109 15.62 5.75 -9.25
CA TYR A 109 14.82 4.59 -9.62
C TYR A 109 13.98 4.84 -10.87
N ASP A 110 13.84 3.81 -11.71
CA ASP A 110 12.94 3.83 -12.87
C ASP A 110 11.50 3.57 -12.45
N LEU A 111 11.31 2.89 -11.31
CA LEU A 111 10.00 2.59 -10.75
C LEU A 111 10.03 2.66 -9.22
N VAL A 112 9.10 3.41 -8.65
CA VAL A 112 8.80 3.36 -7.22
C VAL A 112 7.42 2.77 -7.03
N LEU A 113 7.32 1.83 -6.10
CA LEU A 113 6.07 1.20 -5.66
C LEU A 113 5.74 1.69 -4.24
N ALA A 114 4.48 2.10 -4.01
CA ALA A 114 3.93 2.32 -2.67
C ALA A 114 2.59 1.59 -2.58
N LEU A 115 2.66 0.30 -2.27
CA LEU A 115 1.55 -0.62 -2.43
C LEU A 115 0.87 -0.97 -1.11
N PHE A 116 -0.40 -1.37 -1.20
CA PHE A 116 -1.19 -1.78 -0.04
C PHE A 116 -1.44 -0.70 1.00
N GLY A 117 -1.50 0.56 0.56
CA GLY A 117 -1.94 1.68 1.39
C GLY A 117 -0.86 2.27 2.29
N VAL A 118 0.41 2.22 1.90
CA VAL A 118 1.52 2.84 2.65
C VAL A 118 1.21 4.29 2.98
N LEU A 119 0.79 5.08 1.99
CA LEU A 119 0.44 6.50 2.19
C LEU A 119 -0.73 6.71 3.17
N SER A 120 -1.59 5.71 3.33
CA SER A 120 -2.76 5.76 4.22
C SER A 120 -2.40 5.72 5.71
N HIS A 121 -1.21 5.25 6.05
CA HIS A 121 -0.73 5.23 7.43
C HIS A 121 -0.15 6.58 7.89
N ILE A 122 -0.08 7.55 6.98
CA ILE A 122 0.39 8.89 7.25
C ILE A 122 -0.82 9.79 7.45
N GLU A 123 -1.07 10.18 8.72
CA GLU A 123 -2.30 10.88 9.12
C GLU A 123 -2.39 12.28 8.52
N ARG A 124 -1.29 13.05 8.58
CA ARG A 124 -1.27 14.47 8.25
C ARG A 124 -1.00 14.69 6.76
N PRO A 125 -1.77 15.56 6.08
CA PRO A 125 -1.55 15.87 4.67
C PRO A 125 -0.14 16.41 4.39
N GLU A 126 0.43 17.21 5.32
CA GLU A 126 1.77 17.78 5.18
C GLU A 126 2.84 16.68 5.16
N ASP A 127 2.72 15.69 6.04
CA ASP A 127 3.65 14.56 6.12
C ASP A 127 3.52 13.67 4.86
N ARG A 128 2.29 13.46 4.34
CA ARG A 128 2.09 12.77 3.06
C ARG A 128 2.73 13.51 1.90
N MET A 129 2.61 14.83 1.88
CA MET A 129 3.24 15.67 0.86
C MET A 129 4.77 15.58 0.91
N MET A 130 5.37 15.59 2.10
CA MET A 130 6.81 15.40 2.26
C MET A 130 7.27 14.04 1.69
N ILE A 131 6.54 12.96 1.99
CA ILE A 131 6.86 11.62 1.46
C ILE A 131 6.68 11.57 -0.06
N LEU A 132 5.62 12.15 -0.60
CA LEU A 132 5.41 12.19 -2.06
C LEU A 132 6.53 12.98 -2.77
N ASN A 133 6.97 14.10 -2.20
CA ASN A 133 8.11 14.86 -2.73
C ASN A 133 9.42 14.06 -2.64
N SER A 134 9.66 13.33 -1.55
CA SER A 134 10.81 12.44 -1.42
C SER A 134 10.78 11.32 -2.47
N ILE A 135 9.62 10.67 -2.67
CA ILE A 135 9.46 9.66 -3.72
C ILE A 135 9.76 10.26 -5.10
N ARG A 136 9.24 11.46 -5.37
CA ARG A 136 9.49 12.13 -6.65
C ARG A 136 10.97 12.43 -6.88
N SER A 137 11.70 12.86 -5.86
CA SER A 137 13.14 13.15 -5.96
C SER A 137 14.01 11.90 -6.15
N MET A 138 13.52 10.73 -5.76
CA MET A 138 14.20 9.44 -5.98
C MET A 138 13.97 8.84 -7.37
N LEU A 139 13.01 9.37 -8.16
CA LEU A 139 12.72 8.88 -9.51
C LEU A 139 13.68 9.48 -10.54
N THR A 140 13.98 8.69 -11.58
CA THR A 140 14.57 9.21 -12.82
C THR A 140 13.57 10.16 -13.52
N CYS A 141 14.02 10.96 -14.47
CA CYS A 141 13.15 11.90 -15.21
C CYS A 141 11.99 11.23 -15.94
N GLU A 142 12.17 9.97 -16.37
CA GLU A 142 11.13 9.13 -17.00
C GLU A 142 10.54 8.11 -16.02
N GLY A 143 10.91 8.20 -14.75
CA GLY A 143 10.54 7.24 -13.72
C GLY A 143 9.04 7.21 -13.44
N LEU A 144 8.56 6.03 -13.11
CA LEU A 144 7.14 5.78 -12.82
C LEU A 144 6.91 5.55 -11.33
N PHE A 145 5.78 6.00 -10.86
CA PHE A 145 5.30 5.76 -9.51
C PHE A 145 3.99 4.99 -9.54
N LEU A 146 3.98 3.80 -8.99
CA LEU A 146 2.77 2.98 -8.81
C LEU A 146 2.34 3.02 -7.35
N ILE A 147 1.16 3.55 -7.11
CA ILE A 147 0.59 3.65 -5.76
C ILE A 147 -0.77 2.96 -5.67
N THR A 148 -1.03 2.29 -4.53
CA THR A 148 -2.37 1.81 -4.18
C THR A 148 -2.79 2.33 -2.81
N VAL A 149 -4.05 2.77 -2.71
CA VAL A 149 -4.64 3.29 -1.47
C VAL A 149 -6.07 2.75 -1.29
N PRO A 150 -6.57 2.67 -0.05
CA PRO A 150 -7.96 2.29 0.21
C PRO A 150 -8.93 3.35 -0.27
N ASN A 151 -10.03 2.90 -0.87
CA ASN A 151 -11.09 3.77 -1.37
C ASN A 151 -12.12 4.08 -0.27
N ALA A 152 -12.32 5.35 0.02
CA ALA A 152 -13.28 5.84 1.02
C ALA A 152 -14.72 5.42 0.70
N PHE A 153 -15.12 5.39 -0.57
CA PHE A 153 -16.49 5.07 -0.95
C PHE A 153 -16.88 3.62 -0.72
N ARG A 154 -15.91 2.70 -0.70
CA ARG A 154 -16.18 1.27 -0.55
C ARG A 154 -15.84 0.73 0.83
N ARG A 155 -14.83 1.28 1.51
CA ARG A 155 -14.42 0.76 2.83
C ARG A 155 -15.24 1.33 3.97
N PHE A 156 -15.62 2.59 3.88
CA PHE A 156 -16.36 3.27 4.94
C PHE A 156 -17.72 2.65 5.28
N PRO A 157 -18.61 2.33 4.30
CA PRO A 157 -19.95 1.86 4.61
C PRO A 157 -20.04 0.52 5.35
N LEU A 158 -18.97 -0.27 5.33
CA LEU A 158 -18.99 -1.65 5.84
C LEU A 158 -18.39 -1.80 7.23
N HIS A 159 -17.69 -0.80 7.76
CA HIS A 159 -16.85 -0.98 8.95
C HIS A 159 -16.82 0.19 9.95
N ALA A 160 -17.53 1.29 9.72
CA ALA A 160 -17.50 2.43 10.63
C ALA A 160 -18.46 2.25 11.81
N SER A 161 -17.95 2.36 13.03
CA SER A 161 -18.75 2.55 14.24
C SER A 161 -19.08 4.05 14.44
N PRO A 162 -20.10 4.40 15.27
CA PRO A 162 -20.43 5.79 15.58
C PRO A 162 -19.25 6.63 16.09
N ASP A 163 -18.25 6.01 16.67
CA ASP A 163 -17.09 6.67 17.28
C ASP A 163 -15.89 6.80 16.30
N GLY A 164 -16.09 6.62 15.00
CA GLY A 164 -15.02 6.62 13.99
C GLY A 164 -14.07 5.43 14.08
N HIS A 165 -14.36 4.46 14.93
CA HIS A 165 -13.58 3.24 15.09
C HIS A 165 -14.09 2.14 14.15
N VAL A 166 -13.20 1.64 13.30
CA VAL A 166 -13.48 0.49 12.45
C VAL A 166 -13.18 -0.78 13.23
N SER A 167 -14.22 -1.51 13.60
CA SER A 167 -14.07 -2.81 14.27
C SER A 167 -13.86 -3.92 13.24
N GLY A 168 -12.75 -4.62 13.33
CA GLY A 168 -12.36 -5.69 12.40
C GLY A 168 -13.11 -7.01 12.57
N ASN A 169 -14.25 -7.07 13.24
CA ASN A 169 -15.08 -8.27 13.29
C ASN A 169 -16.50 -7.99 13.78
N ARG A 170 -17.49 -8.45 12.99
CA ARG A 170 -18.93 -8.63 13.26
C ARG A 170 -19.82 -7.38 13.21
N GLY A 171 -20.77 -7.39 12.29
CA GLY A 171 -21.97 -6.59 12.36
C GLY A 171 -22.44 -5.98 11.05
N ILE A 172 -22.95 -6.79 10.13
CA ILE A 172 -23.47 -6.33 8.81
C ILE A 172 -24.81 -5.58 8.93
N CYS A 173 -25.48 -5.58 10.09
CA CYS A 173 -26.92 -5.29 10.16
C CYS A 173 -27.38 -3.94 10.69
N SER A 174 -26.53 -3.06 11.24
CA SER A 174 -27.07 -1.84 11.88
C SER A 174 -26.74 -0.51 11.17
N HIS A 175 -26.11 -0.50 10.01
CA HIS A 175 -25.43 0.69 9.48
C HIS A 175 -26.19 1.55 8.48
N ARG A 176 -27.34 1.12 7.94
CA ARG A 176 -28.10 1.96 7.00
C ARG A 176 -28.63 3.27 7.62
N ALA A 177 -28.91 3.27 8.90
CA ALA A 177 -29.41 4.46 9.61
C ALA A 177 -28.30 5.45 10.00
N SER A 178 -27.07 4.99 10.22
CA SER A 178 -25.95 5.85 10.62
C SER A 178 -25.26 6.53 9.45
N MET A 179 -25.36 6.00 8.23
CA MET A 179 -24.73 6.58 7.03
C MET A 179 -25.15 8.01 6.70
N ARG A 180 -26.40 8.40 7.03
CA ARG A 180 -26.89 9.78 6.81
C ARG A 180 -26.33 10.82 7.77
N ARG A 181 -25.72 10.39 8.91
CA ARG A 181 -25.18 11.28 9.95
C ARG A 181 -23.75 11.76 9.72
N TYR A 182 -23.00 11.09 8.84
CA TYR A 182 -21.56 11.31 8.69
C TYR A 182 -21.16 11.79 7.30
N PHE A 183 -21.87 12.77 6.78
CA PHE A 183 -21.40 13.49 5.61
C PHE A 183 -20.91 14.91 6.04
N PRO A 184 -19.65 15.29 5.82
CA PRO A 184 -18.59 14.57 5.12
C PRO A 184 -18.04 13.39 5.93
N TRP A 185 -17.80 12.26 5.26
CA TRP A 185 -17.30 11.03 5.89
C TRP A 185 -15.92 11.22 6.51
N PRO A 186 -15.64 10.65 7.71
CA PRO A 186 -14.30 10.68 8.28
C PRO A 186 -13.32 9.98 7.33
N ARG A 187 -12.27 10.69 6.97
CA ARG A 187 -11.20 10.15 6.12
C ARG A 187 -10.20 9.35 6.93
N LEU A 188 -9.97 9.74 8.17
CA LEU A 188 -9.09 9.05 9.08
C LEU A 188 -9.91 8.07 9.90
N VAL A 189 -9.57 6.79 9.79
CA VAL A 189 -10.17 5.70 10.57
C VAL A 189 -9.07 4.99 11.36
N THR A 190 -9.42 4.36 12.48
CA THR A 190 -8.47 3.60 13.27
C THR A 190 -8.84 2.13 13.24
N TYR A 191 -8.01 1.32 12.58
CA TYR A 191 -8.09 -0.13 12.71
C TYR A 191 -7.45 -0.56 14.03
N ARG A 192 -8.03 -1.57 14.67
CA ARG A 192 -7.46 -2.16 15.86
C ARG A 192 -7.16 -3.62 15.63
N HIS A 193 -5.88 -3.96 15.69
CA HIS A 193 -5.44 -5.35 15.64
C HIS A 193 -5.14 -5.85 17.05
N TYR A 194 -5.48 -7.10 17.30
CA TYR A 194 -5.16 -7.78 18.54
C TYR A 194 -3.79 -8.44 18.38
N ILE A 195 -2.77 -7.89 19.00
CA ILE A 195 -1.37 -8.32 18.89
C ILE A 195 -0.84 -8.50 20.30
N GLU A 196 -0.26 -9.65 20.62
CA GLU A 196 0.32 -9.95 21.92
C GLU A 196 -0.62 -9.60 23.08
N ASN A 197 -1.88 -10.06 23.01
CA ASN A 197 -2.92 -9.81 24.01
C ASN A 197 -3.31 -8.34 24.22
N ALA A 198 -2.89 -7.43 23.35
CA ALA A 198 -3.27 -6.02 23.38
C ALA A 198 -3.93 -5.54 22.08
N ARG A 199 -4.89 -4.63 22.19
CA ARG A 199 -5.47 -3.94 21.03
C ARG A 199 -4.56 -2.79 20.62
N ARG A 200 -3.91 -2.92 19.46
CA ARG A 200 -3.04 -1.89 18.87
C ARG A 200 -3.80 -1.08 17.83
N PRO A 201 -3.80 0.26 17.92
CA PRO A 201 -4.43 1.11 16.92
C PRO A 201 -3.50 1.31 15.72
N PHE A 202 -4.10 1.27 14.52
CA PHE A 202 -3.45 1.60 13.27
C PHE A 202 -4.27 2.69 12.60
N PRO A 203 -3.81 3.93 12.58
CA PRO A 203 -4.47 5.00 11.85
C PRO A 203 -4.42 4.70 10.35
N TYR A 204 -5.52 5.02 9.66
CA TYR A 204 -5.65 4.67 8.26
C TYR A 204 -6.49 5.72 7.53
N TYR A 205 -5.86 6.46 6.63
CA TYR A 205 -6.54 7.46 5.84
C TYR A 205 -7.19 6.81 4.62
N LEU A 206 -8.47 7.11 4.38
CA LEU A 206 -9.22 6.63 3.25
C LEU A 206 -9.29 7.72 2.17
N PHE A 207 -8.86 7.39 0.96
CA PHE A 207 -8.83 8.34 -0.15
C PHE A 207 -10.08 8.24 -1.02
N SER A 208 -10.62 9.37 -1.43
CA SER A 208 -11.44 9.44 -2.65
C SER A 208 -10.52 9.56 -3.88
N PRO A 209 -11.02 9.23 -5.08
CA PRO A 209 -10.26 9.45 -6.32
C PRO A 209 -9.79 10.91 -6.45
N ARG A 210 -10.66 11.88 -6.10
CA ARG A 210 -10.34 13.30 -6.18
C ARG A 210 -9.22 13.72 -5.22
N GLU A 211 -9.24 13.23 -3.98
CA GLU A 211 -8.20 13.54 -2.99
C GLU A 211 -6.85 12.95 -3.40
N LEU A 212 -6.83 11.68 -3.84
CA LEU A 212 -5.61 11.06 -4.33
C LEU A 212 -5.04 11.84 -5.52
N THR A 213 -5.88 12.19 -6.50
CA THR A 213 -5.48 13.00 -7.65
C THR A 213 -4.91 14.36 -7.21
N SER A 214 -5.59 15.04 -6.28
CA SER A 214 -5.16 16.35 -5.80
C SER A 214 -3.80 16.29 -5.11
N GLU A 215 -3.57 15.32 -4.22
CA GLU A 215 -2.30 15.18 -3.50
C GLU A 215 -1.15 14.79 -4.46
N LEU A 216 -1.38 13.86 -5.38
CA LEU A 216 -0.38 13.46 -6.38
C LEU A 216 -0.01 14.63 -7.31
N SER A 217 -1.02 15.36 -7.81
CA SER A 217 -0.78 16.53 -8.68
C SER A 217 -0.07 17.66 -7.94
N ALA A 218 -0.43 17.92 -6.68
CA ALA A 218 0.23 18.94 -5.85
C ALA A 218 1.69 18.58 -5.55
N ALA A 219 2.03 17.29 -5.48
CA ALA A 219 3.40 16.80 -5.37
C ALA A 219 4.16 16.78 -6.72
N GLY A 220 3.54 17.27 -7.82
CA GLY A 220 4.17 17.36 -9.13
C GLY A 220 4.18 16.06 -9.92
N PHE A 221 3.30 15.12 -9.59
CA PHE A 221 3.09 13.92 -10.40
C PHE A 221 2.05 14.14 -11.49
N PHE A 222 2.33 13.64 -12.68
CA PHE A 222 1.38 13.50 -13.76
C PHE A 222 0.75 12.10 -13.73
N ILE A 223 -0.57 12.04 -13.56
CA ILE A 223 -1.30 10.76 -13.43
C ILE A 223 -1.62 10.25 -14.82
N GLU A 224 -1.01 9.13 -15.22
CA GLU A 224 -1.28 8.45 -16.48
C GLU A 224 -2.51 7.54 -16.39
N ILE A 225 -2.65 6.84 -15.26
CA ILE A 225 -3.75 5.89 -15.03
C ILE A 225 -4.27 6.08 -13.61
N LEU A 226 -5.60 6.16 -13.47
CA LEU A 226 -6.29 6.06 -12.19
C LEU A 226 -7.44 5.07 -12.32
N GLU A 227 -7.34 3.95 -11.65
CA GLU A 227 -8.31 2.87 -11.75
C GLU A 227 -8.60 2.21 -10.40
N SER A 228 -9.56 1.30 -10.37
CA SER A 228 -9.78 0.43 -9.22
C SER A 228 -8.63 -0.56 -9.08
N ASP A 229 -8.11 -0.70 -7.86
CA ASP A 229 -7.19 -1.78 -7.52
C ASP A 229 -7.88 -3.15 -7.60
N SER A 230 -9.07 -3.26 -6.98
CA SER A 230 -9.99 -4.38 -7.11
C SER A 230 -11.42 -3.94 -6.84
N ILE A 231 -12.40 -4.65 -7.39
CA ILE A 231 -13.83 -4.45 -7.07
C ILE A 231 -14.23 -5.34 -5.90
N LEU A 232 -13.72 -6.56 -5.88
CA LEU A 232 -13.95 -7.50 -4.79
C LEU A 232 -12.95 -7.26 -3.66
N PRO A 233 -13.33 -7.56 -2.40
CA PRO A 233 -12.39 -7.50 -1.28
C PRO A 233 -11.17 -8.39 -1.53
N GLU A 234 -10.00 -7.83 -1.36
CA GLU A 234 -8.71 -8.49 -1.62
C GLU A 234 -8.60 -9.87 -0.96
N ARG A 235 -9.06 -9.99 0.29
CA ARG A 235 -9.07 -11.28 1.02
C ARG A 235 -9.81 -12.39 0.27
N ARG A 236 -10.85 -12.05 -0.51
CA ARG A 236 -11.56 -13.04 -1.33
C ARG A 236 -10.79 -13.39 -2.59
N LEU A 237 -10.12 -12.42 -3.21
CA LEU A 237 -9.31 -12.62 -4.41
C LEU A 237 -8.09 -13.50 -4.12
N VAL A 238 -7.38 -13.21 -3.03
CA VAL A 238 -6.18 -13.97 -2.63
C VAL A 238 -6.53 -15.42 -2.24
N GLY A 239 -7.71 -15.64 -1.68
CA GLY A 239 -8.18 -16.98 -1.27
C GLY A 239 -8.84 -17.81 -2.39
N ASN A 240 -9.19 -17.21 -3.53
CA ASN A 240 -9.93 -17.90 -4.60
C ASN A 240 -9.57 -17.36 -5.99
N SER A 241 -8.75 -18.13 -6.70
CA SER A 241 -8.31 -17.76 -8.07
C SER A 241 -9.43 -17.66 -9.10
N LEU A 242 -10.58 -18.31 -8.88
CA LEU A 242 -11.73 -18.23 -9.79
C LEU A 242 -12.42 -16.86 -9.75
N LEU A 243 -12.21 -16.08 -8.71
CA LEU A 243 -12.78 -14.73 -8.60
C LEU A 243 -11.94 -13.68 -9.33
N GLU A 244 -10.70 -13.98 -9.65
CA GLU A 244 -9.80 -13.04 -10.34
C GLU A 244 -10.29 -12.64 -11.75
N PRO A 245 -10.71 -13.56 -12.63
CA PRO A 245 -11.30 -13.20 -13.92
C PRO A 245 -12.56 -12.35 -13.78
N VAL A 246 -13.41 -12.66 -12.80
CA VAL A 246 -14.62 -11.89 -12.52
C VAL A 246 -14.26 -10.46 -12.10
N ASP A 247 -13.32 -10.31 -11.18
CA ASP A 247 -12.84 -8.99 -10.73
C ASP A 247 -12.24 -8.18 -11.89
N ASN A 248 -11.47 -8.82 -12.76
CA ASN A 248 -10.88 -8.18 -13.93
C ASN A 248 -11.96 -7.66 -14.91
N VAL A 249 -13.02 -8.42 -15.13
CA VAL A 249 -14.16 -7.99 -15.95
C VAL A 249 -14.85 -6.81 -15.28
N LEU A 250 -15.20 -6.92 -14.00
CA LEU A 250 -15.87 -5.85 -13.26
C LEU A 250 -15.07 -4.54 -13.26
N ARG A 251 -13.75 -4.61 -13.12
CA ARG A 251 -12.87 -3.41 -13.15
C ARG A 251 -12.86 -2.69 -14.49
N ARG A 252 -13.13 -3.38 -15.59
CA ARG A 252 -13.21 -2.76 -16.94
C ARG A 252 -14.47 -1.92 -17.13
N PHE A 253 -15.56 -2.31 -16.46
CA PHE A 253 -16.88 -1.68 -16.66
C PHE A 253 -17.27 -0.73 -15.52
N LEU A 254 -16.65 -0.85 -14.35
CA LEU A 254 -16.99 -0.03 -13.21
C LEU A 254 -15.98 1.12 -13.02
N PRO A 255 -16.46 2.31 -12.68
CA PRO A 255 -15.59 3.45 -12.44
C PRO A 255 -14.69 3.25 -11.21
N SER A 256 -13.58 3.98 -11.14
CA SER A 256 -12.57 3.85 -10.08
C SER A 256 -13.14 4.01 -8.66
N TRP A 257 -14.16 4.86 -8.48
CA TRP A 257 -14.82 5.04 -7.18
C TRP A 257 -15.58 3.80 -6.68
N ALA A 258 -15.92 2.85 -7.56
CA ALA A 258 -16.58 1.60 -7.19
C ALA A 258 -15.61 0.54 -6.67
N GLY A 259 -14.29 0.76 -6.81
CA GLY A 259 -13.27 -0.18 -6.37
C GLY A 259 -13.10 -0.25 -4.86
N TYR A 260 -12.58 -1.37 -4.38
CA TYR A 260 -12.23 -1.57 -2.98
C TYR A 260 -10.97 -0.77 -2.57
N GLY A 261 -10.05 -0.61 -3.50
CA GLY A 261 -8.90 0.28 -3.46
C GLY A 261 -8.79 1.09 -4.75
N LEU A 262 -7.97 2.12 -4.71
CA LEU A 262 -7.57 2.93 -5.85
C LEU A 262 -6.13 2.59 -6.20
N ARG A 263 -5.83 2.53 -7.50
CA ARG A 263 -4.48 2.38 -8.03
C ARG A 263 -4.19 3.50 -9.01
N ALA A 264 -3.04 4.15 -8.84
CA ALA A 264 -2.56 5.14 -9.78
C ALA A 264 -1.17 4.76 -10.31
N VAL A 265 -0.96 5.00 -11.60
CA VAL A 265 0.35 5.03 -12.24
C VAL A 265 0.63 6.48 -12.58
N CYS A 266 1.75 6.98 -12.12
CA CYS A 266 2.13 8.37 -12.27
C CYS A 266 3.54 8.49 -12.86
N ARG A 267 3.79 9.56 -13.59
CA ARG A 267 5.12 9.97 -14.04
C ARG A 267 5.57 11.19 -13.23
N ALA A 268 6.86 11.25 -12.91
CA ALA A 268 7.41 12.48 -12.36
C ALA A 268 7.28 13.59 -13.40
N GLY A 269 6.62 14.69 -13.05
CA GLY A 269 6.60 15.88 -13.89
C GLY A 269 8.01 16.49 -14.04
N PRO A 270 8.25 17.33 -15.05
CA PRO A 270 9.52 18.03 -15.18
C PRO A 270 9.87 18.76 -13.87
N GLN A 271 11.14 18.64 -13.48
CA GLN A 271 11.68 19.31 -12.29
C GLN A 271 11.94 20.78 -12.58
#